data_db9d4ada9a440c8b54ea6f86a8a597e9
#
_entry.id   db9d4ada9a440c8b54ea6f86a8a597e9
#
_cell.length_a   1.000
_cell.length_b   1.000
_cell.length_c   1.000
_cell.angle_alpha   90.00
_cell.angle_beta   90.00
_cell.angle_gamma   90.00
#
_symmetry.space_group_name_H-M   'P 1'
#
loop_
_entity.id
_entity.type
_entity.pdbx_description
1 polymer ?
#
loop_
_entity_poly.entity_id
_entity_poly.type
_entity_poly.pdbx_seq_one_letter_code
_entity_poly.pdbx_strand_id
1 'polypeptide(L)'
;MRMGRYSDLLIAVAAVAALSITATPVPARAQACPAPVPDHIPAAPPPPLNLGTIKDLLLEYHQKYYDIDVAAVFDSAQKYIEQNATQSKRPALVLDIDETSLTNWPNLLADNFGFVANGSCDVLPAGPCGFNQWILKGSAKAIEPARKLFELAKAKGVAVIFITARPDSQRDITILNLDHAGFDGWTELRTRPDRDDLLTVQEFKTAERTKVEAEGYTIIADVGDQISDLEGEHSGCHFKVPNPFYLIR
;
A
#
# COMPACT_ATOMS: atom_id res chain seq x y z
N MET A 1 -101.32 -13.79 -7.82
CA MET A 1 -100.72 -14.65 -6.81
C MET A 1 -99.65 -15.55 -7.44
N ARG A 2 -98.36 -15.18 -7.41
CA ARG A 2 -97.20 -16.04 -7.68
C ARG A 2 -95.97 -15.31 -7.20
N MET A 3 -95.35 -15.89 -6.17
CA MET A 3 -94.11 -15.43 -5.58
C MET A 3 -92.92 -15.78 -6.50
N GLY A 4 -92.15 -14.78 -6.84
CA GLY A 4 -90.87 -14.99 -7.52
C GLY A 4 -89.70 -15.11 -6.51
N ARG A 5 -88.91 -16.18 -6.64
CA ARG A 5 -87.72 -16.44 -5.85
C ARG A 5 -86.52 -15.65 -6.41
N TYR A 6 -85.91 -14.85 -5.59
CA TYR A 6 -84.59 -14.28 -5.88
C TYR A 6 -83.55 -15.28 -5.49
N SER A 7 -82.68 -15.61 -6.45
CA SER A 7 -81.51 -16.44 -6.22
C SER A 7 -80.29 -15.53 -5.90
N ASP A 8 -79.76 -15.69 -4.70
CA ASP A 8 -78.53 -15.00 -4.24
C ASP A 8 -77.35 -15.63 -4.91
N LEU A 9 -76.64 -14.82 -5.70
CA LEU A 9 -75.35 -15.20 -6.32
C LEU A 9 -74.22 -14.75 -5.39
N LEU A 10 -73.66 -15.70 -4.65
CA LEU A 10 -72.43 -15.47 -3.83
C LEU A 10 -71.21 -15.42 -4.74
N ILE A 11 -70.59 -14.22 -4.86
CA ILE A 11 -69.35 -14.03 -5.51
C ILE A 11 -68.24 -14.28 -4.48
N ALA A 12 -67.50 -15.39 -4.63
CA ALA A 12 -66.31 -15.69 -3.83
C ALA A 12 -65.11 -14.91 -4.39
N VAL A 13 -64.63 -13.92 -3.64
CA VAL A 13 -63.39 -13.20 -3.96
C VAL A 13 -62.25 -14.02 -3.43
N ALA A 14 -61.48 -14.65 -4.32
CA ALA A 14 -60.24 -15.32 -3.98
C ALA A 14 -59.15 -14.27 -3.80
N ALA A 15 -58.68 -14.05 -2.57
CA ALA A 15 -57.51 -13.23 -2.25
C ALA A 15 -56.26 -14.00 -2.60
N VAL A 16 -55.55 -13.60 -3.65
CA VAL A 16 -54.19 -14.10 -3.98
C VAL A 16 -53.20 -13.36 -3.08
N ALA A 17 -52.68 -14.03 -2.06
CA ALA A 17 -51.61 -13.55 -1.24
C ALA A 17 -50.30 -13.66 -2.04
N ALA A 18 -49.76 -12.51 -2.53
CA ALA A 18 -48.44 -12.45 -3.13
C ALA A 18 -47.38 -12.60 -2.02
N LEU A 19 -46.70 -13.74 -1.97
CA LEU A 19 -45.58 -13.99 -1.11
C LEU A 19 -44.38 -13.20 -1.70
N SER A 20 -44.08 -12.04 -1.12
CA SER A 20 -42.84 -11.28 -1.43
C SER A 20 -41.65 -12.01 -0.80
N ILE A 21 -40.89 -12.76 -1.60
CA ILE A 21 -39.61 -13.33 -1.17
C ILE A 21 -38.63 -12.17 -1.10
N THR A 22 -38.40 -11.64 0.09
CA THR A 22 -37.27 -10.72 0.35
C THR A 22 -36.00 -11.55 0.32
N ALA A 23 -35.27 -11.50 -0.80
CA ALA A 23 -33.94 -12.04 -0.87
C ALA A 23 -33.05 -11.26 0.12
N THR A 24 -32.64 -11.90 1.21
CA THR A 24 -31.60 -11.35 2.09
C THR A 24 -30.33 -11.22 1.26
N PRO A 25 -29.68 -10.04 1.21
CA PRO A 25 -28.42 -9.91 0.51
C PRO A 25 -27.41 -10.85 1.18
N VAL A 26 -26.90 -11.82 0.43
CA VAL A 26 -25.76 -12.64 0.87
C VAL A 26 -24.61 -11.66 1.06
N PRO A 27 -23.98 -11.62 2.25
CA PRO A 27 -22.81 -10.74 2.44
C PRO A 27 -21.77 -11.11 1.39
N ALA A 28 -21.32 -10.10 0.64
CA ALA A 28 -20.24 -10.27 -0.32
C ALA A 28 -19.04 -10.85 0.45
N ARG A 29 -18.64 -12.08 0.10
CA ARG A 29 -17.50 -12.73 0.72
C ARG A 29 -16.27 -11.92 0.33
N ALA A 30 -15.54 -11.40 1.30
CA ALA A 30 -14.27 -10.72 1.03
C ALA A 30 -13.41 -11.61 0.11
N GLN A 31 -12.95 -11.03 -0.99
CA GLN A 31 -12.13 -11.76 -1.94
C GLN A 31 -10.80 -12.11 -1.27
N ALA A 32 -10.34 -13.34 -1.45
CA ALA A 32 -9.05 -13.76 -0.91
C ALA A 32 -7.93 -12.87 -1.46
N CYS A 33 -6.94 -12.60 -0.62
CA CYS A 33 -5.76 -11.85 -1.05
C CYS A 33 -5.08 -12.54 -2.23
N PRO A 34 -4.58 -11.79 -3.24
CA PRO A 34 -3.85 -12.37 -4.34
C PRO A 34 -2.57 -13.04 -3.84
N ALA A 35 -2.11 -14.07 -4.56
CA ALA A 35 -0.82 -14.69 -4.28
C ALA A 35 0.30 -13.65 -4.48
N PRO A 36 1.42 -13.75 -3.73
CA PRO A 36 2.59 -12.92 -3.94
C PRO A 36 3.04 -12.98 -5.42
N VAL A 37 3.40 -11.82 -5.97
CA VAL A 37 3.93 -11.73 -7.33
C VAL A 37 5.36 -12.23 -7.31
N PRO A 38 5.73 -13.22 -8.14
CA PRO A 38 7.12 -13.63 -8.30
C PRO A 38 7.98 -12.48 -8.81
N ASP A 39 9.20 -12.35 -8.31
CA ASP A 39 10.19 -11.39 -8.77
C ASP A 39 11.39 -12.11 -9.44
N HIS A 40 12.25 -11.32 -10.09
CA HIS A 40 13.47 -11.79 -10.74
C HIS A 40 14.70 -11.65 -9.85
N ILE A 41 14.52 -11.39 -8.55
CA ILE A 41 15.64 -11.33 -7.60
C ILE A 41 16.36 -12.68 -7.63
N PRO A 42 17.67 -12.71 -7.93
CA PRO A 42 18.41 -13.97 -8.00
C PRO A 42 18.30 -14.73 -6.69
N ALA A 43 18.03 -16.02 -6.76
CA ALA A 43 18.14 -16.90 -5.60
C ALA A 43 19.53 -16.74 -4.98
N ALA A 44 19.61 -16.74 -3.62
CA ALA A 44 20.87 -16.60 -2.93
C ALA A 44 21.91 -17.60 -3.48
N PRO A 45 23.02 -17.10 -4.03
CA PRO A 45 24.04 -17.98 -4.57
C PRO A 45 24.77 -18.72 -3.43
N PRO A 46 25.49 -19.83 -3.73
CA PRO A 46 26.27 -20.50 -2.70
C PRO A 46 27.29 -19.53 -2.09
N PRO A 47 27.44 -19.52 -0.77
CA PRO A 47 28.29 -18.59 -0.05
C PRO A 47 29.78 -18.92 -0.16
N PRO A 48 30.68 -17.93 0.14
CA PRO A 48 30.40 -16.52 0.16
C PRO A 48 30.77 -15.87 -1.19
N LEU A 49 29.85 -15.06 -1.74
CA LEU A 49 30.20 -14.23 -2.92
C LEU A 49 31.09 -13.06 -2.53
N ASN A 50 31.96 -12.65 -3.47
CA ASN A 50 32.65 -11.39 -3.37
C ASN A 50 31.63 -10.23 -3.36
N LEU A 51 31.81 -9.25 -2.46
CA LEU A 51 30.88 -8.12 -2.33
C LEU A 51 30.75 -7.32 -3.64
N GLY A 52 31.85 -7.17 -4.40
CA GLY A 52 31.79 -6.52 -5.72
C GLY A 52 30.85 -7.26 -6.66
N THR A 53 30.94 -8.59 -6.74
CA THR A 53 30.02 -9.41 -7.54
C THR A 53 28.57 -9.24 -7.12
N ILE A 54 28.30 -9.16 -5.80
CA ILE A 54 26.93 -8.91 -5.30
C ILE A 54 26.42 -7.56 -5.81
N LYS A 55 27.23 -6.52 -5.73
CA LYS A 55 26.87 -5.19 -6.23
C LYS A 55 26.61 -5.17 -7.73
N ASP A 56 27.43 -5.86 -8.51
CA ASP A 56 27.22 -5.99 -9.96
C ASP A 56 25.87 -6.67 -10.26
N LEU A 57 25.50 -7.71 -9.51
CA LEU A 57 24.20 -8.37 -9.63
C LEU A 57 23.02 -7.43 -9.26
N LEU A 58 23.17 -6.60 -8.23
CA LEU A 58 22.16 -5.60 -7.85
C LEU A 58 21.97 -4.53 -8.93
N LEU A 59 23.06 -4.06 -9.52
CA LEU A 59 23.03 -3.12 -10.65
C LEU A 59 22.37 -3.75 -11.88
N GLU A 60 22.72 -4.99 -12.21
CA GLU A 60 22.10 -5.73 -13.31
C GLU A 60 20.61 -5.94 -13.09
N TYR A 61 20.21 -6.34 -11.87
CA TYR A 61 18.81 -6.49 -11.50
C TYR A 61 18.05 -5.17 -11.67
N HIS A 62 18.57 -4.08 -11.13
CA HIS A 62 17.93 -2.77 -11.25
C HIS A 62 17.75 -2.34 -12.71
N GLN A 63 18.77 -2.57 -13.55
CA GLN A 63 18.72 -2.17 -14.96
C GLN A 63 17.74 -3.01 -15.82
N LYS A 64 17.58 -4.29 -15.49
CA LYS A 64 16.85 -5.23 -16.36
C LYS A 64 15.46 -5.60 -15.86
N TYR A 65 15.26 -5.67 -14.56
CA TYR A 65 14.08 -6.34 -13.99
C TYR A 65 13.31 -5.49 -12.98
N TYR A 66 13.97 -4.58 -12.26
CA TYR A 66 13.37 -3.86 -11.14
C TYR A 66 12.04 -3.19 -11.51
N ASP A 67 12.02 -2.41 -12.59
CA ASP A 67 10.80 -1.72 -13.02
C ASP A 67 9.69 -2.69 -13.43
N ILE A 68 10.05 -3.84 -13.99
CA ILE A 68 9.09 -4.89 -14.40
C ILE A 68 8.46 -5.51 -13.16
N ASP A 69 9.29 -5.91 -12.19
CA ASP A 69 8.84 -6.57 -10.97
C ASP A 69 8.01 -5.62 -10.10
N VAL A 70 8.46 -4.37 -9.96
CA VAL A 70 7.71 -3.32 -9.26
C VAL A 70 6.36 -3.09 -9.91
N ALA A 71 6.31 -2.92 -11.24
CA ALA A 71 5.06 -2.73 -11.96
C ALA A 71 4.10 -3.90 -11.74
N ALA A 72 4.58 -5.14 -11.75
CA ALA A 72 3.76 -6.33 -11.58
C ALA A 72 3.10 -6.39 -10.17
N VAL A 73 3.81 -5.97 -9.12
CA VAL A 73 3.25 -5.87 -7.76
C VAL A 73 2.16 -4.82 -7.71
N PHE A 74 2.42 -3.61 -8.22
CA PHE A 74 1.43 -2.53 -8.23
C PHE A 74 0.22 -2.82 -9.12
N ASP A 75 0.39 -3.51 -10.25
CA ASP A 75 -0.73 -3.98 -11.09
C ASP A 75 -1.62 -4.98 -10.33
N SER A 76 -1.02 -5.86 -9.51
CA SER A 76 -1.77 -6.76 -8.63
C SER A 76 -2.55 -5.99 -7.57
N ALA A 77 -1.92 -4.98 -6.93
CA ALA A 77 -2.56 -4.13 -5.94
C ALA A 77 -3.71 -3.30 -6.56
N GLN A 78 -3.52 -2.74 -7.76
CA GLN A 78 -4.56 -1.98 -8.46
C GLN A 78 -5.79 -2.84 -8.74
N LYS A 79 -5.59 -4.05 -9.30
CA LYS A 79 -6.69 -5.00 -9.53
C LYS A 79 -7.43 -5.36 -8.25
N TYR A 80 -6.69 -5.53 -7.16
CA TYR A 80 -7.28 -5.82 -5.86
C TYR A 80 -8.13 -4.65 -5.33
N ILE A 81 -7.61 -3.43 -5.40
CA ILE A 81 -8.34 -2.21 -5.00
C ILE A 81 -9.60 -2.02 -5.85
N GLU A 82 -9.53 -2.21 -7.17
CA GLU A 82 -10.68 -2.12 -8.06
C GLU A 82 -11.83 -3.05 -7.66
N GLN A 83 -11.50 -4.25 -7.21
CA GLN A 83 -12.47 -5.28 -6.83
C GLN A 83 -13.01 -5.12 -5.41
N ASN A 84 -12.26 -4.49 -4.50
CA ASN A 84 -12.55 -4.49 -3.07
C ASN A 84 -12.88 -3.12 -2.48
N ALA A 85 -12.68 -2.03 -3.21
CA ALA A 85 -12.89 -0.66 -2.73
C ALA A 85 -14.30 -0.41 -2.13
N THR A 86 -15.32 -1.11 -2.62
CA THR A 86 -16.72 -0.91 -2.20
C THR A 86 -17.18 -1.91 -1.13
N GLN A 87 -16.31 -2.81 -0.68
CA GLN A 87 -16.70 -3.87 0.26
C GLN A 87 -16.69 -3.41 1.73
N SER A 88 -16.11 -2.27 2.03
CA SER A 88 -16.16 -1.67 3.35
C SER A 88 -16.67 -0.23 3.29
N LYS A 89 -17.13 0.30 4.44
CA LYS A 89 -17.70 1.66 4.51
C LYS A 89 -16.62 2.76 4.39
N ARG A 90 -15.44 2.50 4.92
CA ARG A 90 -14.30 3.43 4.92
C ARG A 90 -13.02 2.66 4.56
N PRO A 91 -12.88 2.24 3.28
CA PRO A 91 -11.70 1.49 2.86
C PRO A 91 -10.46 2.37 2.91
N ALA A 92 -9.33 1.79 3.33
CA ALA A 92 -8.04 2.46 3.36
C ALA A 92 -6.98 1.60 2.67
N LEU A 93 -6.07 2.28 1.97
CA LEU A 93 -4.82 1.77 1.44
C LEU A 93 -3.70 2.36 2.29
N VAL A 94 -2.86 1.51 2.85
CA VAL A 94 -1.62 1.93 3.50
C VAL A 94 -0.48 1.82 2.50
N LEU A 95 0.33 2.87 2.41
CA LEU A 95 1.54 2.94 1.58
C LEU A 95 2.74 3.31 2.45
N ASP A 96 3.82 2.56 2.30
CA ASP A 96 5.14 3.02 2.72
C ASP A 96 5.69 4.07 1.73
N ILE A 97 6.76 4.76 2.11
CA ILE A 97 7.34 5.83 1.30
C ILE A 97 8.63 5.39 0.60
N ASP A 98 9.66 4.98 1.37
CA ASP A 98 11.00 4.74 0.86
C ASP A 98 11.08 3.43 0.06
N GLU A 99 11.52 3.46 -1.19
CA GLU A 99 11.50 2.36 -2.17
C GLU A 99 10.12 1.72 -2.40
N THR A 100 9.07 2.40 -1.92
CA THR A 100 7.68 2.02 -2.18
C THR A 100 6.96 3.09 -3.00
N SER A 101 6.83 4.29 -2.48
CA SER A 101 6.21 5.43 -3.17
C SER A 101 7.24 6.35 -3.81
N LEU A 102 8.36 6.56 -3.15
CA LEU A 102 9.48 7.37 -3.61
C LEU A 102 10.74 6.52 -3.74
N THR A 103 11.52 6.75 -4.80
CA THR A 103 12.79 6.04 -4.97
C THR A 103 13.96 6.84 -4.40
N ASN A 104 14.79 6.17 -3.62
CA ASN A 104 16.06 6.69 -3.11
C ASN A 104 17.27 6.16 -3.93
N TRP A 105 17.03 5.64 -5.13
CA TRP A 105 18.05 5.07 -5.99
C TRP A 105 19.29 5.95 -6.15
N PRO A 106 19.19 7.29 -6.35
CA PRO A 106 20.37 8.15 -6.44
C PRO A 106 21.24 8.13 -5.18
N ASN A 107 20.64 8.04 -3.99
CA ASN A 107 21.36 7.92 -2.73
C ASN A 107 21.98 6.53 -2.57
N LEU A 108 21.20 5.47 -2.81
CA LEU A 108 21.68 4.08 -2.74
C LEU A 108 22.90 3.85 -3.64
N LEU A 109 22.85 4.38 -4.85
CA LEU A 109 23.95 4.26 -5.81
C LEU A 109 25.17 5.07 -5.38
N ALA A 110 24.98 6.31 -4.92
CA ALA A 110 26.06 7.17 -4.44
C ALA A 110 26.78 6.56 -3.23
N ASP A 111 26.06 5.89 -2.35
CA ASP A 111 26.58 5.22 -1.16
C ASP A 111 27.03 3.77 -1.44
N ASN A 112 27.02 3.37 -2.72
CA ASN A 112 27.47 2.04 -3.15
C ASN A 112 26.80 0.91 -2.36
N PHE A 113 25.45 1.03 -2.16
CA PHE A 113 24.58 0.15 -1.36
C PHE A 113 24.96 0.10 0.13
N GLY A 114 25.76 1.05 0.63
CA GLY A 114 25.98 1.22 2.06
C GLY A 114 24.97 2.18 2.66
N PHE A 115 24.80 2.15 3.98
CA PHE A 115 24.01 3.15 4.69
C PHE A 115 24.92 4.19 5.33
N VAL A 116 24.80 5.44 4.89
CA VAL A 116 25.47 6.60 5.46
C VAL A 116 24.42 7.52 6.04
N ALA A 117 24.28 7.55 7.37
CA ALA A 117 23.21 8.30 8.02
C ALA A 117 23.32 9.82 7.79
N ASN A 118 24.51 10.39 7.90
CA ASN A 118 24.76 11.82 7.84
C ASN A 118 25.90 12.17 6.90
N GLY A 119 25.91 13.37 6.37
CA GLY A 119 26.92 13.88 5.45
C GLY A 119 26.30 14.63 4.28
N SER A 120 27.05 15.54 3.68
CA SER A 120 26.58 16.33 2.54
C SER A 120 26.25 15.44 1.33
N CYS A 121 25.29 15.87 0.54
CA CYS A 121 24.92 15.30 -0.75
C CYS A 121 25.30 16.21 -1.93
N ASP A 122 26.24 17.13 -1.75
CA ASP A 122 26.54 18.17 -2.73
C ASP A 122 27.27 17.64 -3.96
N VAL A 123 27.84 16.43 -3.87
CA VAL A 123 28.62 15.80 -4.95
C VAL A 123 27.85 14.76 -5.74
N LEU A 124 26.52 14.64 -5.55
CA LEU A 124 25.71 13.71 -6.34
C LEU A 124 25.91 13.94 -7.84
N PRO A 125 25.97 12.87 -8.65
CA PRO A 125 25.75 11.44 -8.35
C PRO A 125 26.94 10.71 -7.71
N ALA A 126 28.08 11.34 -7.50
CA ALA A 126 29.16 10.75 -6.71
C ALA A 126 28.79 10.82 -5.21
N GLY A 127 29.26 9.84 -4.47
CA GLY A 127 28.96 9.75 -3.04
C GLY A 127 30.20 10.00 -2.16
N PRO A 128 30.05 9.86 -0.84
CA PRO A 128 28.81 9.49 -0.15
C PRO A 128 27.79 10.63 -0.07
N CYS A 129 26.52 10.26 0.18
CA CYS A 129 25.43 11.20 0.39
C CYS A 129 24.60 10.73 1.60
N GLY A 130 24.72 11.43 2.73
CA GLY A 130 24.01 11.04 3.96
C GLY A 130 22.51 10.95 3.76
N PHE A 131 21.89 9.84 4.20
CA PHE A 131 20.47 9.59 3.99
C PHE A 131 19.57 10.72 4.56
N ASN A 132 19.90 11.24 5.75
CA ASN A 132 19.18 12.38 6.32
C ASN A 132 19.27 13.64 5.41
N GLN A 133 20.43 13.90 4.82
CA GLN A 133 20.58 15.04 3.89
C GLN A 133 19.88 14.79 2.55
N TRP A 134 19.86 13.54 2.09
CA TRP A 134 19.08 13.14 0.91
C TRP A 134 17.59 13.42 1.11
N ILE A 135 17.00 12.99 2.24
CA ILE A 135 15.60 13.29 2.56
C ILE A 135 15.34 14.80 2.61
N LEU A 136 16.23 15.57 3.26
CA LEU A 136 16.11 17.03 3.36
C LEU A 136 16.20 17.76 2.01
N LYS A 137 16.73 17.13 0.95
CA LYS A 137 16.66 17.69 -0.41
C LYS A 137 15.24 17.68 -0.98
N GLY A 138 14.36 16.81 -0.49
CA GLY A 138 12.98 16.70 -0.96
C GLY A 138 12.87 16.42 -2.47
N SER A 139 13.82 15.68 -3.04
CA SER A 139 13.94 15.52 -4.50
C SER A 139 13.81 14.07 -4.98
N ALA A 140 13.42 13.16 -4.10
CA ALA A 140 13.13 11.78 -4.46
C ALA A 140 11.94 11.74 -5.43
N LYS A 141 12.09 10.96 -6.49
CA LYS A 141 11.05 10.85 -7.55
C LYS A 141 10.03 9.79 -7.19
N ALA A 142 8.82 9.93 -7.75
CA ALA A 142 7.81 8.89 -7.64
C ALA A 142 8.29 7.57 -8.26
N ILE A 143 7.93 6.48 -7.61
CA ILE A 143 7.82 5.17 -8.25
C ILE A 143 6.49 5.19 -9.00
N GLU A 144 6.55 5.32 -10.31
CA GLU A 144 5.39 5.64 -11.15
C GLU A 144 4.23 4.64 -11.03
N PRO A 145 4.44 3.31 -10.91
CA PRO A 145 3.37 2.38 -10.59
C PRO A 145 2.68 2.66 -9.25
N ALA A 146 3.41 3.11 -8.22
CA ALA A 146 2.84 3.51 -6.93
C ALA A 146 1.94 4.74 -7.07
N ARG A 147 2.38 5.75 -7.84
CA ARG A 147 1.58 6.95 -8.11
C ARG A 147 0.27 6.60 -8.83
N LYS A 148 0.30 5.67 -9.78
CA LYS A 148 -0.93 5.18 -10.45
C LYS A 148 -1.87 4.47 -9.47
N LEU A 149 -1.35 3.64 -8.58
CA LEU A 149 -2.17 3.00 -7.52
C LEU A 149 -2.79 4.06 -6.60
N PHE A 150 -2.03 5.06 -6.20
CA PHE A 150 -2.49 6.18 -5.38
C PHE A 150 -3.66 6.92 -6.05
N GLU A 151 -3.53 7.29 -7.32
CA GLU A 151 -4.58 7.95 -8.08
C GLU A 151 -5.83 7.08 -8.22
N LEU A 152 -5.66 5.80 -8.50
CA LEU A 152 -6.75 4.83 -8.57
C LEU A 152 -7.49 4.73 -7.23
N ALA A 153 -6.77 4.58 -6.12
CA ALA A 153 -7.35 4.50 -4.78
C ALA A 153 -8.22 5.73 -4.48
N LYS A 154 -7.69 6.94 -4.73
CA LYS A 154 -8.44 8.18 -4.58
C LYS A 154 -9.70 8.21 -5.45
N ALA A 155 -9.57 7.85 -6.72
CA ALA A 155 -10.71 7.81 -7.66
C ALA A 155 -11.80 6.81 -7.25
N LYS A 156 -11.44 5.76 -6.51
CA LYS A 156 -12.35 4.75 -5.95
C LYS A 156 -12.89 5.13 -4.56
N GLY A 157 -12.52 6.28 -4.00
CA GLY A 157 -12.92 6.68 -2.65
C GLY A 157 -12.24 5.90 -1.53
N VAL A 158 -11.10 5.27 -1.83
CA VAL A 158 -10.24 4.61 -0.83
C VAL A 158 -9.34 5.66 -0.20
N ALA A 159 -9.36 5.77 1.12
CA ALA A 159 -8.46 6.65 1.85
C ALA A 159 -7.01 6.18 1.66
N VAL A 160 -6.10 7.08 1.32
CA VAL A 160 -4.68 6.75 1.23
C VAL A 160 -3.96 7.29 2.45
N ILE A 161 -3.30 6.41 3.18
CA ILE A 161 -2.59 6.70 4.42
C ILE A 161 -1.14 6.27 4.24
N PHE A 162 -0.22 7.23 4.34
CA PHE A 162 1.21 6.94 4.36
C PHE A 162 1.66 6.61 5.78
N ILE A 163 2.40 5.51 5.95
CA ILE A 163 3.04 5.14 7.22
C ILE A 163 4.53 4.88 6.94
N THR A 164 5.40 5.74 7.47
CA THR A 164 6.84 5.72 7.17
C THR A 164 7.70 5.72 8.42
N ALA A 165 8.85 5.07 8.36
CA ALA A 165 9.86 5.13 9.41
C ALA A 165 10.64 6.47 9.43
N ARG A 166 10.39 7.40 8.50
CA ARG A 166 10.97 8.74 8.56
C ARG A 166 10.55 9.44 9.86
N PRO A 167 11.47 10.10 10.56
CA PRO A 167 11.17 10.74 11.84
C PRO A 167 10.26 11.97 11.69
N ASP A 168 9.59 12.36 12.75
CA ASP A 168 8.71 13.53 12.78
C ASP A 168 9.43 14.83 12.40
N SER A 169 10.70 14.95 12.72
CA SER A 169 11.55 16.09 12.32
C SER A 169 11.72 16.22 10.80
N GLN A 170 11.44 15.18 10.04
CA GLN A 170 11.47 15.18 8.56
C GLN A 170 10.07 15.24 7.93
N ARG A 171 9.01 15.41 8.74
CA ARG A 171 7.62 15.38 8.26
C ARG A 171 7.35 16.42 7.18
N ASP A 172 7.71 17.67 7.41
CA ASP A 172 7.38 18.77 6.49
C ASP A 172 8.05 18.59 5.13
N ILE A 173 9.33 18.22 5.12
CA ILE A 173 10.03 17.96 3.86
C ILE A 173 9.51 16.69 3.16
N THR A 174 9.03 15.72 3.92
CA THR A 174 8.39 14.52 3.35
C THR A 174 7.08 14.88 2.66
N ILE A 175 6.25 15.75 3.25
CA ILE A 175 5.04 16.29 2.62
C ILE A 175 5.39 16.99 1.30
N LEU A 176 6.34 17.92 1.32
CA LEU A 176 6.77 18.64 0.12
C LEU A 176 7.29 17.69 -0.97
N ASN A 177 8.03 16.65 -0.60
CA ASN A 177 8.53 15.70 -1.57
C ASN A 177 7.41 14.83 -2.17
N LEU A 178 6.44 14.39 -1.35
CA LEU A 178 5.27 13.65 -1.84
C LEU A 178 4.46 14.52 -2.82
N ASP A 179 4.18 15.78 -2.48
CA ASP A 179 3.46 16.70 -3.34
C ASP A 179 4.19 16.94 -4.67
N HIS A 180 5.50 17.19 -4.64
CA HIS A 180 6.32 17.38 -5.85
C HIS A 180 6.39 16.10 -6.70
N ALA A 181 6.28 14.94 -6.10
CA ALA A 181 6.25 13.65 -6.78
C ALA A 181 4.85 13.27 -7.31
N GLY A 182 3.83 14.11 -7.08
CA GLY A 182 2.47 13.91 -7.57
C GLY A 182 1.58 13.06 -6.66
N PHE A 183 1.96 12.91 -5.39
CA PHE A 183 1.11 12.33 -4.35
C PHE A 183 0.45 13.46 -3.57
N ASP A 184 -0.61 14.04 -4.10
CA ASP A 184 -1.35 15.12 -3.46
C ASP A 184 -2.76 14.67 -3.00
N GLY A 185 -3.27 15.24 -1.93
CA GLY A 185 -4.60 14.94 -1.42
C GLY A 185 -4.74 13.52 -0.83
N TRP A 186 -3.69 13.00 -0.26
CA TRP A 186 -3.73 11.83 0.62
C TRP A 186 -4.54 12.13 1.89
N THR A 187 -4.96 11.09 2.61
CA THR A 187 -5.79 11.24 3.82
C THR A 187 -4.94 11.58 5.03
N GLU A 188 -3.86 10.84 5.25
CA GLU A 188 -2.98 11.00 6.40
C GLU A 188 -1.54 10.60 6.09
N LEU A 189 -0.60 11.22 6.83
CA LEU A 189 0.80 10.82 6.89
C LEU A 189 1.17 10.53 8.34
N ARG A 190 1.67 9.34 8.61
CA ARG A 190 2.15 8.87 9.90
C ARG A 190 3.67 8.74 9.85
N THR A 191 4.36 9.65 10.52
CA THR A 191 5.82 9.64 10.68
C THR A 191 6.19 9.04 12.02
N ARG A 192 7.41 8.51 12.14
CA ARG A 192 7.88 7.91 13.39
C ARG A 192 8.33 9.01 14.37
N PRO A 193 7.97 8.96 15.67
CA PRO A 193 8.48 9.89 16.65
C PRO A 193 10.01 9.93 16.70
N ASP A 194 10.61 11.12 16.83
CA ASP A 194 12.07 11.30 16.84
C ASP A 194 12.80 10.54 17.95
N ARG A 195 12.09 10.16 18.99
CA ARG A 195 12.62 9.44 20.16
C ARG A 195 11.88 8.15 20.42
N ASP A 196 11.70 7.37 19.39
CA ASP A 196 11.08 6.05 19.49
C ASP A 196 12.14 4.94 19.46
N ASP A 197 13.04 4.97 20.47
CA ASP A 197 14.11 3.98 20.60
C ASP A 197 13.60 2.63 21.15
N LEU A 198 12.33 2.54 21.50
CA LEU A 198 11.74 1.38 22.19
C LEU A 198 11.05 0.40 21.24
N LEU A 199 10.66 0.84 20.04
CA LEU A 199 9.94 0.01 19.08
C LEU A 199 10.80 -0.28 17.85
N THR A 200 10.70 -1.50 17.35
CA THR A 200 11.15 -1.82 15.99
C THR A 200 10.29 -1.08 14.96
N VAL A 201 10.73 -0.98 13.72
CA VAL A 201 9.93 -0.38 12.64
C VAL A 201 8.61 -1.14 12.46
N GLN A 202 8.64 -2.46 12.57
CA GLN A 202 7.44 -3.30 12.49
C GLN A 202 6.43 -2.99 13.60
N GLU A 203 6.88 -2.90 14.86
CA GLU A 203 6.01 -2.56 16.00
C GLU A 203 5.40 -1.17 15.84
N PHE A 204 6.19 -0.18 15.43
CA PHE A 204 5.69 1.16 15.12
C PHE A 204 4.61 1.12 14.03
N LYS A 205 4.89 0.51 12.87
CA LYS A 205 3.93 0.46 11.75
C LYS A 205 2.66 -0.31 12.11
N THR A 206 2.78 -1.41 12.84
CA THR A 206 1.62 -2.15 13.38
C THR A 206 0.77 -1.29 14.31
N ALA A 207 1.41 -0.54 15.23
CA ALA A 207 0.69 0.36 16.13
C ALA A 207 -0.04 1.48 15.37
N GLU A 208 0.56 2.04 14.32
CA GLU A 208 -0.10 3.06 13.50
C GLU A 208 -1.27 2.49 12.69
N ARG A 209 -1.15 1.28 12.11
CA ARG A 209 -2.28 0.60 11.46
C ARG A 209 -3.42 0.31 12.43
N THR A 210 -3.11 -0.09 13.67
CA THR A 210 -4.11 -0.26 14.73
C THR A 210 -4.89 1.03 15.01
N LYS A 211 -4.19 2.17 15.05
CA LYS A 211 -4.84 3.48 15.23
C LYS A 211 -5.73 3.84 14.05
N VAL A 212 -5.28 3.59 12.81
CA VAL A 212 -6.09 3.81 11.60
C VAL A 212 -7.41 3.04 11.67
N GLU A 213 -7.38 1.78 12.07
CA GLU A 213 -8.63 1.00 12.21
C GLU A 213 -9.48 1.46 13.39
N ALA A 214 -8.87 1.88 14.51
CA ALA A 214 -9.59 2.46 15.64
C ALA A 214 -10.31 3.78 15.28
N GLU A 215 -9.83 4.51 14.28
CA GLU A 215 -10.45 5.71 13.72
C GLU A 215 -11.60 5.37 12.75
N GLY A 216 -11.89 4.09 12.56
CA GLY A 216 -13.03 3.55 11.81
C GLY A 216 -12.75 3.31 10.33
N TYR A 217 -11.50 3.31 9.91
CA TYR A 217 -11.12 2.81 8.60
C TYR A 217 -11.05 1.28 8.59
N THR A 218 -11.16 0.70 7.41
CA THR A 218 -10.84 -0.72 7.17
C THR A 218 -9.65 -0.75 6.22
N ILE A 219 -8.49 -1.14 6.70
CA ILE A 219 -7.33 -1.31 5.84
C ILE A 219 -7.58 -2.51 4.94
N ILE A 220 -7.77 -2.27 3.65
CA ILE A 220 -8.01 -3.33 2.67
C ILE A 220 -6.72 -3.81 2.01
N ALA A 221 -5.71 -2.94 1.92
CA ALA A 221 -4.41 -3.27 1.35
C ALA A 221 -3.30 -2.50 2.04
N ASP A 222 -2.12 -3.12 2.13
CA ASP A 222 -0.87 -2.55 2.63
C ASP A 222 0.24 -2.86 1.63
N VAL A 223 0.97 -1.82 1.21
CA VAL A 223 2.04 -1.92 0.22
C VAL A 223 3.33 -1.37 0.79
N GLY A 224 4.38 -2.15 0.76
CA GLY A 224 5.69 -1.78 1.28
C GLY A 224 6.82 -2.64 0.71
N ASP A 225 8.04 -2.12 0.82
CA ASP A 225 9.25 -2.79 0.31
C ASP A 225 9.98 -3.62 1.38
N GLN A 226 9.62 -3.46 2.66
CA GLN A 226 10.18 -4.22 3.77
C GLN A 226 9.15 -5.16 4.40
N ILE A 227 9.61 -6.25 4.99
CA ILE A 227 8.75 -7.15 5.76
C ILE A 227 8.13 -6.40 6.95
N SER A 228 8.89 -5.49 7.56
CA SER A 228 8.44 -4.65 8.66
C SER A 228 7.25 -3.74 8.32
N ASP A 229 6.99 -3.49 7.04
CA ASP A 229 5.83 -2.71 6.58
C ASP A 229 4.54 -3.51 6.67
N LEU A 230 4.63 -4.80 6.36
CA LEU A 230 3.50 -5.65 6.04
C LEU A 230 3.11 -6.60 7.17
N GLU A 231 4.09 -7.10 7.94
CA GLU A 231 3.83 -8.02 9.03
C GLU A 231 3.18 -7.35 10.24
N GLY A 232 2.52 -8.16 11.05
CA GLY A 232 1.72 -7.72 12.19
C GLY A 232 0.23 -7.65 11.87
N GLU A 233 -0.55 -7.16 12.84
CA GLU A 233 -2.01 -7.07 12.71
C GLU A 233 -2.43 -5.83 11.90
N HIS A 234 -3.69 -5.81 11.45
CA HIS A 234 -4.33 -4.65 10.80
C HIS A 234 -3.69 -4.21 9.48
N SER A 235 -3.25 -5.14 8.65
CA SER A 235 -2.56 -4.80 7.38
C SER A 235 -3.37 -5.08 6.10
N GLY A 236 -4.54 -5.70 6.20
CA GLY A 236 -5.30 -6.07 5.01
C GLY A 236 -4.56 -7.08 4.12
N CYS A 237 -4.63 -6.91 2.80
CA CYS A 237 -3.83 -7.72 1.87
C CYS A 237 -2.47 -7.07 1.62
N HIS A 238 -1.43 -7.87 1.66
CA HIS A 238 -0.04 -7.44 1.55
C HIS A 238 0.44 -7.45 0.10
N PHE A 239 1.12 -6.37 -0.29
CA PHE A 239 1.77 -6.25 -1.58
C PHE A 239 3.23 -5.85 -1.37
N LYS A 240 4.11 -6.86 -1.42
CA LYS A 240 5.55 -6.68 -1.17
C LYS A 240 6.25 -6.18 -2.42
N VAL A 241 6.72 -4.94 -2.37
CA VAL A 241 7.54 -4.33 -3.43
C VAL A 241 8.96 -4.91 -3.36
N PRO A 242 9.56 -5.31 -4.49
CA PRO A 242 10.94 -5.81 -4.50
C PRO A 242 11.93 -4.77 -4.00
N ASN A 243 12.76 -5.14 -3.02
CA ASN A 243 13.92 -4.35 -2.58
C ASN A 243 15.05 -5.28 -2.15
N PRO A 244 15.97 -5.63 -3.05
CA PRO A 244 17.17 -6.39 -2.70
C PRO A 244 18.34 -5.50 -2.25
N PHE A 245 18.16 -4.17 -2.14
CA PHE A 245 19.25 -3.21 -1.97
C PHE A 245 19.63 -3.01 -0.50
N TYR A 246 18.67 -3.10 0.41
CA TYR A 246 18.86 -3.02 1.85
C TYR A 246 17.78 -3.77 2.63
N LEU A 247 18.03 -4.00 3.91
CA LEU A 247 17.09 -4.64 4.83
C LEU A 247 16.93 -3.80 6.10
N ILE A 248 15.69 -3.48 6.44
CA ILE A 248 15.31 -2.92 7.74
C ILE A 248 14.84 -4.07 8.65
N ARG A 249 15.41 -4.18 9.86
CA ARG A 249 15.10 -5.20 10.87
C ARG A 249 14.33 -4.61 12.03
#